data_9f52fa264195d5ad167d22ebc3f69228
#
_entry.id   9f52fa264195d5ad167d22ebc3f69228
#
_cell.length_a   1.000
_cell.length_b   1.000
_cell.length_c   1.000
_cell.angle_alpha   90.00
_cell.angle_beta   90.00
_cell.angle_gamma   90.00
#
_symmetry.space_group_name_H-M   'P 1'
#
loop_
_entity.id
_entity.type
_entity.pdbx_description
1 polymer ?
#
loop_
_entity_poly.entity_id
_entity_poly.type
_entity_poly.pdbx_seq_one_letter_code
_entity_poly.pdbx_strand_id
1 'polypeptide(L)'
;GQLVEGVTSQVAFKAESKDEGNIELSGTIYTKEGAEISSFETLHDGMGHFKYTPSAQPAVAKVDFQGKKYELTLPQALPNGYVLSTVNNAGALLVKVSCNAATPQDTLAVFISHQGRPYVHQLISCRADTPQEFILPTRKLPAGVLQVSLINRAGNTLCERFVFSNPRAPLQLSAEGLKEVYTPYAPIRCELQVKNAKGEPISGDVSVSIRDAVRSDYLEYDNNIFTDLLLTSDLKGYIHQPGYYFASPSPRKQTELDILLIVHGWRKYDMSQAISTAPFTPLQLPEAQLVLNGQVKSTILKNKLKDIALSVIVKKDDQFITGGTVTDENGRFTIPVEDFEGTTEAVIQTRKVGKERNKDASILIDRNFSPAPRAYGYKELHPEWKDLTHWQQKAENFDSLYMDSIRKVEGLYVLDEVEIKSKRRQGNNMATKINEKSIDAYYDVRRSVDLLRDNGKIVTTIPELME
;
A
#
# COMPACT_ATOMS: atom_id res chain seq x y z
N GLY A 1 21.74 5.72 -9.64
CA GLY A 1 23.16 5.56 -10.02
C GLY A 1 24.05 6.46 -9.18
N GLN A 2 25.33 6.32 -9.34
CA GLN A 2 26.33 7.16 -8.68
C GLN A 2 26.83 8.24 -9.64
N LEU A 3 27.36 9.33 -9.12
CA LEU A 3 28.04 10.34 -9.90
C LEU A 3 29.36 9.78 -10.43
N VAL A 4 29.71 10.11 -11.68
CA VAL A 4 30.96 9.72 -12.33
C VAL A 4 31.71 10.96 -12.81
N GLU A 5 33.00 11.07 -12.49
CA GLU A 5 33.84 12.21 -12.86
C GLU A 5 33.78 12.49 -14.36
N GLY A 6 33.53 13.76 -14.72
CA GLY A 6 33.48 14.23 -16.09
C GLY A 6 32.25 13.81 -16.89
N VAL A 7 31.31 13.03 -16.30
CA VAL A 7 30.08 12.60 -16.99
C VAL A 7 28.87 13.37 -16.47
N THR A 8 28.24 14.15 -17.34
CA THR A 8 27.04 14.93 -16.96
C THR A 8 25.90 14.02 -16.54
N SER A 9 25.36 14.27 -15.35
CA SER A 9 24.26 13.53 -14.74
C SER A 9 23.08 14.47 -14.43
N GLN A 10 21.86 13.94 -14.43
CA GLN A 10 20.71 14.60 -13.86
C GLN A 10 20.62 14.21 -12.38
N VAL A 11 20.74 15.19 -11.51
CA VAL A 11 20.64 15.01 -10.06
C VAL A 11 19.28 15.53 -9.62
N ALA A 12 18.53 14.71 -8.92
CA ALA A 12 17.27 15.14 -8.28
C ALA A 12 17.47 15.24 -6.77
N PHE A 13 16.67 16.09 -6.14
CA PHE A 13 16.68 16.31 -4.71
C PHE A 13 15.24 16.44 -4.20
N LYS A 14 15.07 16.27 -2.89
CA LYS A 14 13.84 16.56 -2.17
C LYS A 14 14.15 17.40 -0.96
N ALA A 15 13.34 18.42 -0.73
CA ALA A 15 13.43 19.35 0.38
C ALA A 15 12.23 19.14 1.30
N GLU A 16 12.52 18.78 2.55
CA GLU A 16 11.50 18.54 3.59
C GLU A 16 11.90 19.25 4.88
N SER A 17 10.93 19.90 5.51
CA SER A 17 11.04 20.41 6.86
C SER A 17 10.32 19.48 7.82
N LYS A 18 10.84 19.35 9.03
CA LYS A 18 10.20 18.53 10.08
C LYS A 18 8.81 19.08 10.46
N ASP A 19 8.64 20.39 10.39
CA ASP A 19 7.42 21.05 10.86
C ASP A 19 6.44 21.38 9.73
N GLU A 20 6.93 21.66 8.53
CA GLU A 20 6.13 22.11 7.39
C GLU A 20 5.94 21.03 6.31
N GLY A 21 6.63 19.86 6.42
CA GLY A 21 6.62 18.83 5.39
C GLY A 21 7.43 19.22 4.16
N ASN A 22 6.88 19.03 2.97
CA ASN A 22 7.54 19.42 1.71
C ASN A 22 7.63 20.94 1.58
N ILE A 23 8.82 21.45 1.29
CA ILE A 23 9.08 22.90 1.23
C ILE A 23 9.57 23.33 -0.15
N GLU A 24 9.24 24.56 -0.51
CA GLU A 24 9.80 25.21 -1.69
C GLU A 24 11.09 25.91 -1.33
N LEU A 25 12.13 25.67 -2.12
CA LEU A 25 13.41 26.35 -1.98
C LEU A 25 14.16 26.47 -3.29
N SER A 26 15.10 27.40 -3.32
CA SER A 26 16.09 27.53 -4.37
C SER A 26 17.49 27.57 -3.78
N GLY A 27 18.47 27.26 -4.59
CA GLY A 27 19.87 27.27 -4.17
C GLY A 27 20.83 27.28 -5.34
N THR A 28 22.12 27.33 -5.00
CA THR A 28 23.19 27.37 -5.99
C THR A 28 24.28 26.36 -5.61
N ILE A 29 24.82 25.69 -6.59
CA ILE A 29 25.92 24.73 -6.47
C ILE A 29 27.23 25.41 -6.77
N TYR A 30 28.18 25.26 -5.89
CA TYR A 30 29.53 25.82 -5.99
C TYR A 30 30.60 24.75 -6.01
N THR A 31 31.71 25.02 -6.69
CA THR A 31 32.92 24.23 -6.47
C THR A 31 33.45 24.48 -5.04
N LYS A 32 34.38 23.66 -4.57
CA LYS A 32 34.99 23.84 -3.28
C LYS A 32 35.75 25.18 -3.17
N GLU A 33 36.25 25.69 -4.30
CA GLU A 33 36.94 26.97 -4.42
C GLU A 33 35.98 28.17 -4.47
N GLY A 34 34.65 27.92 -4.53
CA GLY A 34 33.63 28.96 -4.51
C GLY A 34 33.13 29.42 -5.87
N ALA A 35 33.56 28.78 -6.97
CA ALA A 35 33.01 29.10 -8.30
C ALA A 35 31.61 28.50 -8.46
N GLU A 36 30.68 29.28 -9.00
CA GLU A 36 29.34 28.85 -9.29
C GLU A 36 29.31 27.83 -10.44
N ILE A 37 28.56 26.71 -10.24
CA ILE A 37 28.39 25.65 -11.23
C ILE A 37 26.99 25.72 -11.84
N SER A 38 25.95 25.79 -11.02
CA SER A 38 24.54 25.71 -11.44
C SER A 38 23.62 26.21 -10.32
N SER A 39 22.49 26.76 -10.68
CA SER A 39 21.37 27.01 -9.76
C SER A 39 20.34 25.88 -9.83
N PHE A 40 19.53 25.77 -8.80
CA PHE A 40 18.43 24.80 -8.73
C PHE A 40 17.25 25.36 -7.92
N GLU A 41 16.07 24.85 -8.21
CA GLU A 41 14.85 25.19 -7.50
C GLU A 41 13.94 23.95 -7.40
N THR A 42 13.05 23.95 -6.43
CA THR A 42 11.97 22.97 -6.34
C THR A 42 10.92 23.25 -7.41
N LEU A 43 10.40 22.23 -8.04
CA LEU A 43 9.38 22.32 -9.08
C LEU A 43 7.99 21.90 -8.61
N HIS A 44 7.94 20.85 -7.78
CA HIS A 44 6.70 20.33 -7.24
C HIS A 44 6.99 19.48 -6.00
N ASP A 45 6.17 19.62 -4.97
CA ASP A 45 6.17 18.80 -3.76
C ASP A 45 7.56 18.68 -3.08
N GLY A 46 8.28 19.81 -3.00
CA GLY A 46 9.63 19.89 -2.46
C GLY A 46 10.70 19.24 -3.34
N MET A 47 10.34 18.72 -4.51
CA MET A 47 11.27 18.04 -5.40
C MET A 47 11.75 18.95 -6.52
N GLY A 48 13.01 18.79 -6.88
CA GLY A 48 13.63 19.49 -8.00
C GLY A 48 14.78 18.69 -8.60
N HIS A 49 15.36 19.22 -9.67
CA HIS A 49 16.52 18.62 -10.31
C HIS A 49 17.46 19.66 -10.93
N PHE A 50 18.69 19.26 -11.17
CA PHE A 50 19.67 20.04 -11.90
C PHE A 50 20.63 19.14 -12.70
N LYS A 51 21.28 19.68 -13.71
CA LYS A 51 22.36 19.00 -14.42
C LYS A 51 23.69 19.28 -13.72
N TYR A 52 24.48 18.25 -13.51
CA TYR A 52 25.77 18.35 -12.85
C TYR A 52 26.82 17.49 -13.53
N THR A 53 28.00 18.08 -13.81
CA THR A 53 29.18 17.36 -14.29
C THR A 53 30.19 17.36 -13.15
N PRO A 54 30.32 16.25 -12.40
CA PRO A 54 31.17 16.21 -11.23
C PRO A 54 32.65 16.21 -11.57
N SER A 55 33.45 16.83 -10.72
CA SER A 55 34.91 16.71 -10.68
C SER A 55 35.35 15.75 -9.58
N ALA A 56 36.66 15.54 -9.44
CA ALA A 56 37.23 14.72 -8.38
C ALA A 56 36.92 15.27 -6.96
N GLN A 57 36.69 16.58 -6.84
CA GLN A 57 36.30 17.19 -5.57
C GLN A 57 34.76 17.40 -5.55
N PRO A 58 34.08 17.04 -4.44
CA PRO A 58 32.67 17.24 -4.33
C PRO A 58 32.31 18.73 -4.30
N ALA A 59 31.23 19.09 -4.99
CA ALA A 59 30.64 20.42 -4.95
C ALA A 59 29.81 20.64 -3.69
N VAL A 60 29.47 21.90 -3.39
CA VAL A 60 28.67 22.31 -2.25
C VAL A 60 27.39 23.02 -2.73
N ALA A 61 26.26 22.53 -2.32
CA ALA A 61 24.98 23.23 -2.51
C ALA A 61 24.78 24.23 -1.36
N LYS A 62 24.44 25.48 -1.69
CA LYS A 62 24.11 26.52 -0.74
C LYS A 62 22.65 26.92 -0.90
N VAL A 63 21.92 26.92 0.18
CA VAL A 63 20.50 27.22 0.25
C VAL A 63 20.25 28.27 1.34
N ASP A 64 19.40 29.22 1.07
CA ASP A 64 18.82 30.13 2.08
C ASP A 64 17.36 29.74 2.29
N PHE A 65 17.02 29.33 3.49
CA PHE A 65 15.66 29.01 3.86
C PHE A 65 15.28 29.72 5.15
N GLN A 66 14.26 30.56 5.09
CA GLN A 66 13.78 31.40 6.20
C GLN A 66 14.89 32.22 6.88
N GLY A 67 15.81 32.76 6.08
CA GLY A 67 16.93 33.59 6.55
C GLY A 67 18.09 32.80 7.18
N LYS A 68 18.03 31.47 7.15
CA LYS A 68 19.13 30.59 7.57
C LYS A 68 19.83 29.99 6.35
N LYS A 69 21.16 30.06 6.38
CA LYS A 69 21.99 29.48 5.32
C LYS A 69 22.37 28.04 5.64
N TYR A 70 22.16 27.19 4.67
CA TYR A 70 22.50 25.76 4.74
C TYR A 70 23.53 25.45 3.66
N GLU A 71 24.54 24.67 4.02
CA GLU A 71 25.55 24.15 3.10
C GLU A 71 25.52 22.62 3.14
N LEU A 72 25.37 22.00 1.97
CA LEU A 72 25.29 20.56 1.79
C LEU A 72 26.36 20.12 0.79
N THR A 73 27.29 19.29 1.23
CA THR A 73 28.26 18.70 0.32
C THR A 73 27.59 17.63 -0.54
N LEU A 74 27.72 17.74 -1.85
CA LEU A 74 27.22 16.71 -2.76
C LEU A 74 28.00 15.41 -2.62
N PRO A 75 27.43 14.25 -2.96
CA PRO A 75 28.14 12.98 -2.94
C PRO A 75 29.41 13.02 -3.78
N GLN A 76 30.45 12.35 -3.32
CA GLN A 76 31.69 12.19 -4.07
C GLN A 76 31.44 11.41 -5.37
N ALA A 77 31.98 11.87 -6.49
CA ALA A 77 31.93 11.14 -7.75
C ALA A 77 32.92 9.96 -7.74
N LEU A 78 32.55 8.90 -8.44
CA LEU A 78 33.46 7.80 -8.74
C LEU A 78 34.47 8.23 -9.82
N PRO A 79 35.74 7.81 -9.72
CA PRO A 79 36.74 8.15 -10.74
C PRO A 79 36.46 7.46 -12.10
N ASN A 80 35.73 6.36 -12.09
CA ASN A 80 35.28 5.66 -13.28
C ASN A 80 33.90 5.02 -13.04
N GLY A 81 33.16 4.74 -14.11
CA GLY A 81 31.83 4.15 -14.02
C GLY A 81 30.90 4.55 -15.18
N TYR A 82 29.65 4.23 -15.01
CA TYR A 82 28.62 4.44 -16.02
C TYR A 82 27.51 5.34 -15.50
N VAL A 83 26.96 6.15 -16.40
CA VAL A 83 25.77 6.98 -16.17
C VAL A 83 24.66 6.52 -17.11
N LEU A 84 23.51 6.18 -16.54
CA LEU A 84 22.31 5.83 -17.26
C LEU A 84 21.33 7.00 -17.22
N SER A 85 20.96 7.51 -18.38
CA SER A 85 19.94 8.53 -18.51
C SER A 85 18.82 8.08 -19.45
N THR A 86 17.62 8.60 -19.22
CA THR A 86 16.45 8.28 -20.04
C THR A 86 15.69 9.56 -20.36
N VAL A 87 15.10 9.61 -21.54
CA VAL A 87 14.16 10.64 -21.95
C VAL A 87 12.92 9.94 -22.49
N ASN A 88 11.78 10.21 -21.86
CA ASN A 88 10.50 9.68 -22.30
C ASN A 88 9.74 10.75 -23.08
N ASN A 89 9.73 10.64 -24.39
CA ASN A 89 8.94 11.48 -25.27
C ASN A 89 7.72 10.71 -25.75
N ALA A 90 6.64 11.43 -26.09
CA ALA A 90 5.37 10.87 -26.52
C ALA A 90 5.53 9.71 -27.52
N GLY A 91 5.47 8.47 -27.01
CA GLY A 91 5.56 7.25 -27.81
C GLY A 91 6.93 6.61 -27.93
N ALA A 92 8.01 7.22 -27.40
CA ALA A 92 9.37 6.68 -27.46
C ALA A 92 10.15 6.90 -26.16
N LEU A 93 10.84 5.87 -25.72
CA LEU A 93 11.79 5.91 -24.62
C LEU A 93 13.21 5.90 -25.19
N LEU A 94 13.93 7.02 -25.06
CA LEU A 94 15.35 7.09 -25.33
C LEU A 94 16.12 6.64 -24.10
N VAL A 95 17.00 5.69 -24.24
CA VAL A 95 17.94 5.23 -23.21
C VAL A 95 19.35 5.56 -23.66
N LYS A 96 20.12 6.21 -22.79
CA LYS A 96 21.51 6.60 -23.06
C LYS A 96 22.40 6.11 -21.93
N VAL A 97 23.48 5.44 -22.30
CA VAL A 97 24.56 5.02 -21.40
C VAL A 97 25.84 5.75 -21.78
N SER A 98 26.44 6.40 -20.81
CA SER A 98 27.68 7.17 -20.96
C SER A 98 28.69 6.67 -19.91
N CYS A 99 29.98 6.83 -20.19
CA CYS A 99 31.07 6.56 -19.26
C CYS A 99 32.21 7.58 -19.50
N ASN A 100 33.17 7.64 -18.58
CA ASN A 100 34.39 8.44 -18.79
C ASN A 100 35.57 7.60 -19.31
N ALA A 101 36.66 8.27 -19.69
CA ALA A 101 37.85 7.63 -20.26
C ALA A 101 38.56 6.67 -19.29
N ALA A 102 38.40 6.85 -17.99
CA ALA A 102 38.96 5.99 -16.97
C ALA A 102 38.17 4.67 -16.77
N THR A 103 36.98 4.56 -17.40
CA THR A 103 36.13 3.37 -17.26
C THR A 103 36.63 2.25 -18.17
N PRO A 104 36.96 1.08 -17.64
CA PRO A 104 37.36 -0.06 -18.44
C PRO A 104 36.24 -0.47 -19.41
N GLN A 105 36.63 -0.89 -20.62
CA GLN A 105 35.67 -1.40 -21.58
C GLN A 105 35.12 -2.74 -21.10
N ASP A 106 33.80 -2.86 -21.02
CA ASP A 106 33.09 -4.06 -20.65
C ASP A 106 31.89 -4.29 -21.56
N THR A 107 31.44 -5.54 -21.62
CA THR A 107 30.16 -5.89 -22.23
C THR A 107 29.07 -5.75 -21.17
N LEU A 108 28.15 -4.87 -21.44
CA LEU A 108 27.05 -4.51 -20.56
C LEU A 108 25.73 -5.00 -21.14
N ALA A 109 24.76 -5.20 -20.27
CA ALA A 109 23.38 -5.44 -20.66
C ALA A 109 22.47 -4.37 -20.09
N VAL A 110 21.63 -3.79 -20.92
CA VAL A 110 20.52 -2.94 -20.49
C VAL A 110 19.26 -3.80 -20.43
N PHE A 111 18.63 -3.86 -19.28
CA PHE A 111 17.35 -4.52 -19.08
C PHE A 111 16.26 -3.49 -18.82
N ILE A 112 15.07 -3.71 -19.40
CA ILE A 112 13.86 -3.02 -19.03
C ILE A 112 12.90 -4.04 -18.49
N SER A 113 12.54 -3.88 -17.23
CA SER A 113 11.62 -4.76 -16.52
C SER A 113 10.42 -4.00 -15.97
N HIS A 114 9.32 -4.71 -15.76
CA HIS A 114 8.12 -4.22 -15.11
C HIS A 114 7.66 -5.29 -14.13
N GLN A 115 7.47 -4.91 -12.87
CA GLN A 115 7.07 -5.82 -11.79
C GLN A 115 7.93 -7.11 -11.73
N GLY A 116 9.24 -6.95 -11.88
CA GLY A 116 10.21 -8.05 -11.84
C GLY A 116 10.28 -8.89 -13.12
N ARG A 117 9.44 -8.65 -14.12
CA ARG A 117 9.49 -9.37 -15.42
C ARG A 117 10.30 -8.59 -16.43
N PRO A 118 11.30 -9.19 -17.11
CA PRO A 118 12.05 -8.55 -18.19
C PRO A 118 11.20 -8.47 -19.46
N TYR A 119 11.21 -7.31 -20.11
CA TYR A 119 10.54 -7.05 -21.40
C TYR A 119 11.51 -6.78 -22.53
N VAL A 120 12.63 -6.13 -22.21
CA VAL A 120 13.66 -5.78 -23.20
C VAL A 120 15.03 -6.08 -22.59
N HIS A 121 15.93 -6.62 -23.38
CA HIS A 121 17.34 -6.71 -23.08
C HIS A 121 18.16 -6.33 -24.29
N GLN A 122 19.24 -5.59 -24.09
CA GLN A 122 20.15 -5.15 -25.14
C GLN A 122 21.59 -5.22 -24.62
N LEU A 123 22.43 -5.96 -25.34
CA LEU A 123 23.86 -5.94 -25.07
C LEU A 123 24.49 -4.70 -25.72
N ILE A 124 25.34 -4.04 -24.97
CA ILE A 124 26.06 -2.84 -25.40
C ILE A 124 27.52 -2.88 -24.95
N SER A 125 28.35 -2.08 -25.62
CA SER A 125 29.71 -1.78 -25.19
C SER A 125 29.86 -0.27 -25.18
N CYS A 126 30.08 0.33 -24.03
CA CYS A 126 30.19 1.76 -23.86
C CYS A 126 31.65 2.22 -23.86
N ARG A 127 31.94 3.35 -24.57
CA ARG A 127 33.21 4.04 -24.56
C ARG A 127 32.99 5.51 -24.24
N ALA A 128 33.97 6.17 -23.70
CA ALA A 128 33.86 7.55 -23.25
C ALA A 128 33.49 8.55 -24.39
N ASP A 129 34.04 8.32 -25.55
CA ASP A 129 33.84 9.15 -26.73
C ASP A 129 32.59 8.79 -27.55
N THR A 130 31.97 7.65 -27.24
CA THR A 130 30.85 7.10 -27.99
C THR A 130 29.75 6.59 -27.05
N PRO A 131 28.97 7.48 -26.44
CA PRO A 131 27.80 7.06 -25.65
C PRO A 131 26.88 6.13 -26.46
N GLN A 132 26.31 5.14 -25.82
CA GLN A 132 25.37 4.24 -26.44
C GLN A 132 23.96 4.77 -26.25
N GLU A 133 23.25 4.94 -27.35
CA GLU A 133 21.87 5.43 -27.36
C GLU A 133 20.97 4.47 -28.14
N PHE A 134 19.80 4.20 -27.62
CA PHE A 134 18.77 3.44 -28.34
C PHE A 134 17.37 3.94 -27.98
N ILE A 135 16.47 3.80 -28.95
CA ILE A 135 15.10 4.29 -28.85
C ILE A 135 14.15 3.08 -28.87
N LEU A 136 13.27 3.03 -27.88
CA LEU A 136 12.28 1.99 -27.73
C LEU A 136 10.87 2.56 -27.89
N PRO A 137 10.03 2.01 -28.79
CA PRO A 137 8.64 2.43 -28.87
C PRO A 137 7.87 2.01 -27.61
N THR A 138 7.33 3.00 -26.88
CA THR A 138 6.61 2.74 -25.61
C THR A 138 5.36 1.89 -25.80
N ARG A 139 4.74 1.88 -26.98
CA ARG A 139 3.57 1.03 -27.32
C ARG A 139 3.81 -0.48 -27.13
N LYS A 140 5.08 -0.92 -27.10
CA LYS A 140 5.48 -2.32 -26.87
C LYS A 140 5.77 -2.62 -25.40
N LEU A 141 5.76 -1.60 -24.55
CA LEU A 141 6.06 -1.72 -23.13
C LEU A 141 4.75 -1.76 -22.32
N PRO A 142 4.74 -2.40 -21.14
CA PRO A 142 3.59 -2.35 -20.26
C PRO A 142 3.32 -0.93 -19.72
N ALA A 143 2.10 -0.69 -19.27
CA ALA A 143 1.76 0.54 -18.55
C ALA A 143 2.25 0.44 -17.11
N GLY A 144 2.69 1.58 -16.55
CA GLY A 144 3.17 1.70 -15.19
C GLY A 144 4.66 2.03 -15.09
N VAL A 145 5.23 1.79 -13.91
CA VAL A 145 6.65 2.06 -13.64
C VAL A 145 7.52 0.97 -14.24
N LEU A 146 8.41 1.36 -15.13
CA LEU A 146 9.43 0.49 -15.72
C LEU A 146 10.76 0.73 -14.99
N GLN A 147 11.49 -0.34 -14.73
CA GLN A 147 12.86 -0.29 -14.21
C GLN A 147 13.83 -0.53 -15.37
N VAL A 148 14.67 0.46 -15.64
CA VAL A 148 15.79 0.35 -16.58
C VAL A 148 17.04 0.09 -15.77
N SER A 149 17.69 -1.06 -15.97
CA SER A 149 18.88 -1.49 -15.23
C SER A 149 20.05 -1.72 -16.19
N LEU A 150 21.21 -1.20 -15.84
CA LEU A 150 22.48 -1.49 -16.52
C LEU A 150 23.25 -2.50 -15.69
N ILE A 151 23.61 -3.64 -16.31
CA ILE A 151 24.19 -4.79 -15.64
C ILE A 151 25.49 -5.18 -16.34
N ASN A 152 26.54 -5.50 -15.58
CA ASN A 152 27.79 -5.99 -16.13
C ASN A 152 27.75 -7.51 -16.37
N ARG A 153 28.83 -8.04 -16.98
CA ARG A 153 28.96 -9.46 -17.29
C ARG A 153 28.93 -10.37 -16.05
N ALA A 154 29.30 -9.85 -14.89
CA ALA A 154 29.26 -10.60 -13.64
C ALA A 154 27.86 -10.66 -12.99
N GLY A 155 26.85 -10.00 -13.59
CA GLY A 155 25.51 -9.93 -13.05
C GLY A 155 25.28 -8.80 -12.03
N ASN A 156 26.26 -7.94 -11.82
CA ASN A 156 26.10 -6.81 -10.90
C ASN A 156 25.38 -5.65 -11.56
N THR A 157 24.42 -5.11 -10.87
CA THR A 157 23.71 -3.88 -11.28
C THR A 157 24.60 -2.66 -11.05
N LEU A 158 24.90 -1.93 -12.12
CA LEU A 158 25.74 -0.74 -12.11
C LEU A 158 24.93 0.55 -11.96
N CYS A 159 23.84 0.67 -12.71
CA CYS A 159 22.94 1.81 -12.68
C CYS A 159 21.50 1.34 -12.83
N GLU A 160 20.60 2.08 -12.25
CA GLU A 160 19.17 1.84 -12.38
C GLU A 160 18.39 3.15 -12.42
N ARG A 161 17.28 3.14 -13.15
CA ARG A 161 16.37 4.27 -13.24
C ARG A 161 14.93 3.79 -13.45
N PHE A 162 14.00 4.43 -12.79
CA PHE A 162 12.57 4.26 -13.08
C PHE A 162 12.11 5.21 -14.19
N VAL A 163 11.19 4.73 -15.01
CA VAL A 163 10.53 5.48 -16.08
C VAL A 163 9.05 5.12 -16.07
N PHE A 164 8.18 6.09 -16.25
CA PHE A 164 6.76 5.82 -16.38
C PHE A 164 6.38 5.60 -17.85
N SER A 165 5.63 4.53 -18.10
CA SER A 165 5.08 4.22 -19.43
C SER A 165 3.57 4.14 -19.35
N ASN A 166 2.89 4.83 -20.26
CA ASN A 166 1.44 4.72 -20.43
C ASN A 166 1.08 4.66 -21.93
N PRO A 167 1.27 3.50 -22.54
CA PRO A 167 1.06 3.33 -23.99
C PRO A 167 -0.42 3.25 -24.37
N ARG A 168 -1.32 3.15 -23.40
CA ARG A 168 -2.75 2.94 -23.63
C ARG A 168 -3.52 4.21 -23.33
N ALA A 169 -4.46 4.54 -24.17
CA ALA A 169 -5.44 5.56 -23.87
C ALA A 169 -6.38 5.05 -22.74
N PRO A 170 -6.69 5.88 -21.74
CA PRO A 170 -7.57 5.49 -20.64
C PRO A 170 -8.98 5.19 -21.16
N LEU A 171 -9.68 4.30 -20.46
CA LEU A 171 -11.10 4.13 -20.63
C LEU A 171 -11.83 5.39 -20.16
N GLN A 172 -12.93 5.71 -20.84
CA GLN A 172 -13.81 6.80 -20.43
C GLN A 172 -14.97 6.21 -19.64
N LEU A 173 -15.10 6.63 -18.40
CA LEU A 173 -16.20 6.26 -17.52
C LEU A 173 -17.06 7.48 -17.29
N SER A 174 -18.36 7.37 -17.56
CA SER A 174 -19.36 8.40 -17.25
C SER A 174 -20.46 7.83 -16.37
N ALA A 175 -20.98 8.68 -15.49
CA ALA A 175 -22.09 8.38 -14.60
C ALA A 175 -23.25 9.34 -14.93
N GLU A 176 -24.40 8.79 -15.27
CA GLU A 176 -25.60 9.57 -15.61
C GLU A 176 -26.73 9.30 -14.61
N GLY A 177 -27.68 10.23 -14.49
CA GLY A 177 -28.85 10.08 -13.63
C GLY A 177 -28.63 10.51 -12.17
N LEU A 178 -27.43 10.99 -11.81
CA LEU A 178 -27.17 11.55 -10.48
C LEU A 178 -27.76 12.96 -10.37
N LYS A 179 -28.35 13.28 -9.20
CA LYS A 179 -28.85 14.61 -8.84
C LYS A 179 -27.90 15.27 -7.86
N GLU A 180 -27.84 16.58 -7.86
CA GLU A 180 -27.04 17.33 -6.89
C GLU A 180 -27.56 17.20 -5.46
N VAL A 181 -28.89 17.07 -5.31
CA VAL A 181 -29.54 16.96 -3.99
C VAL A 181 -30.58 15.86 -4.02
N TYR A 182 -30.60 15.06 -2.97
CA TYR A 182 -31.61 14.03 -2.72
C TYR A 182 -32.35 14.32 -1.43
N THR A 183 -33.64 13.99 -1.37
CA THR A 183 -34.37 13.95 -0.11
C THR A 183 -33.94 12.73 0.70
N PRO A 184 -34.05 12.74 2.04
CA PRO A 184 -33.78 11.57 2.86
C PRO A 184 -34.52 10.32 2.35
N TYR A 185 -33.82 9.20 2.34
CA TYR A 185 -34.33 7.88 1.87
C TYR A 185 -34.73 7.81 0.39
N ALA A 186 -34.47 8.83 -0.41
CA ALA A 186 -34.76 8.78 -1.84
C ALA A 186 -33.83 7.77 -2.53
N PRO A 187 -34.37 6.93 -3.45
CA PRO A 187 -33.54 6.00 -4.19
C PRO A 187 -32.61 6.74 -5.14
N ILE A 188 -31.33 6.37 -5.12
CA ILE A 188 -30.32 6.87 -6.04
C ILE A 188 -30.21 5.87 -7.19
N ARG A 189 -30.42 6.34 -8.41
CA ARG A 189 -30.21 5.58 -9.64
C ARG A 189 -29.08 6.22 -10.42
N CYS A 190 -28.12 5.41 -10.82
CA CYS A 190 -26.96 5.84 -11.60
C CYS A 190 -26.78 4.85 -12.76
N GLU A 191 -26.62 5.37 -13.95
CA GLU A 191 -26.24 4.61 -15.13
C GLU A 191 -24.76 4.84 -15.42
N LEU A 192 -23.96 3.76 -15.43
CA LEU A 192 -22.54 3.82 -15.71
C LEU A 192 -22.29 3.40 -17.16
N GLN A 193 -21.59 4.23 -17.90
CA GLN A 193 -21.16 3.92 -19.27
C GLN A 193 -19.65 3.84 -19.33
N VAL A 194 -19.13 2.75 -19.89
CA VAL A 194 -17.71 2.54 -20.13
C VAL A 194 -17.46 2.59 -21.62
N LYS A 195 -16.56 3.47 -22.06
CA LYS A 195 -16.19 3.64 -23.47
C LYS A 195 -14.70 3.50 -23.65
N ASN A 196 -14.27 3.00 -24.79
CA ASN A 196 -12.86 3.00 -25.16
C ASN A 196 -12.43 4.41 -25.67
N ALA A 197 -11.14 4.56 -26.01
CA ALA A 197 -10.60 5.82 -26.53
C ALA A 197 -11.25 6.32 -27.81
N LYS A 198 -11.96 5.48 -28.55
CA LYS A 198 -12.70 5.85 -29.77
C LYS A 198 -14.14 6.28 -29.47
N GLY A 199 -14.56 6.24 -28.20
CA GLY A 199 -15.94 6.52 -27.79
C GLY A 199 -16.91 5.36 -27.99
N GLU A 200 -16.43 4.16 -28.33
CA GLU A 200 -17.27 2.97 -28.51
C GLU A 200 -17.56 2.35 -27.13
N PRO A 201 -18.81 1.96 -26.84
CA PRO A 201 -19.15 1.30 -25.57
C PRO A 201 -18.49 -0.08 -25.50
N ILE A 202 -18.02 -0.43 -24.33
CA ILE A 202 -17.41 -1.73 -24.05
C ILE A 202 -18.06 -2.38 -22.83
N SER A 203 -18.13 -3.71 -22.83
CA SER A 203 -18.53 -4.48 -21.66
C SER A 203 -17.33 -4.67 -20.73
N GLY A 204 -17.56 -4.64 -19.42
CA GLY A 204 -16.53 -4.86 -18.41
C GLY A 204 -17.13 -4.85 -17.01
N ASP A 205 -16.33 -5.31 -16.05
CA ASP A 205 -16.67 -5.30 -14.64
C ASP A 205 -16.26 -3.94 -14.04
N VAL A 206 -17.15 -3.39 -13.21
CA VAL A 206 -16.94 -2.09 -12.57
C VAL A 206 -17.00 -2.25 -11.06
N SER A 207 -15.97 -1.77 -10.37
CA SER A 207 -16.01 -1.63 -8.91
C SER A 207 -16.54 -0.26 -8.54
N VAL A 208 -17.57 -0.22 -7.68
CA VAL A 208 -18.23 1.02 -7.27
C VAL A 208 -18.06 1.21 -5.77
N SER A 209 -17.59 2.40 -5.37
CA SER A 209 -17.55 2.83 -3.97
C SER A 209 -18.46 4.05 -3.80
N ILE A 210 -19.42 3.94 -2.90
CA ILE A 210 -20.36 5.02 -2.57
C ILE A 210 -19.97 5.56 -1.19
N ARG A 211 -19.76 6.87 -1.10
CA ARG A 211 -19.40 7.54 0.14
C ARG A 211 -20.27 8.77 0.35
N ASP A 212 -20.47 9.12 1.61
CA ASP A 212 -21.04 10.39 1.99
C ASP A 212 -20.05 11.52 1.67
N ALA A 213 -20.44 12.43 0.78
CA ALA A 213 -19.60 13.55 0.36
C ALA A 213 -19.26 14.52 1.51
N VAL A 214 -20.11 14.60 2.54
CA VAL A 214 -19.86 15.45 3.70
C VAL A 214 -18.86 14.83 4.67
N ARG A 215 -18.83 13.50 4.74
CA ARG A 215 -17.93 12.74 5.62
C ARG A 215 -16.64 12.29 4.94
N SER A 216 -16.53 12.42 3.62
CA SER A 216 -15.32 12.03 2.90
C SER A 216 -14.53 13.26 2.50
N ASP A 217 -13.32 13.43 3.07
CA ASP A 217 -12.33 14.36 2.54
C ASP A 217 -11.65 13.68 1.35
N TYR A 218 -12.37 13.58 0.27
CA TYR A 218 -11.76 13.21 -0.99
C TYR A 218 -11.02 14.43 -1.52
N LEU A 219 -9.70 14.37 -1.45
CA LEU A 219 -8.85 15.34 -2.13
C LEU A 219 -8.81 14.98 -3.61
N GLU A 220 -8.90 15.99 -4.45
CA GLU A 220 -8.97 15.83 -5.92
C GLU A 220 -7.84 14.95 -6.49
N TYR A 221 -6.67 15.00 -5.86
CA TYR A 221 -5.47 14.30 -6.30
C TYR A 221 -5.07 13.10 -5.44
N ASP A 222 -5.99 12.60 -4.62
CA ASP A 222 -5.76 11.42 -3.80
C ASP A 222 -5.43 10.18 -4.64
N ASN A 223 -4.89 9.17 -3.96
CA ASN A 223 -4.62 7.89 -4.58
C ASN A 223 -5.92 7.23 -5.05
N ASN A 224 -5.92 6.76 -6.28
CA ASN A 224 -7.04 6.06 -6.90
C ASN A 224 -6.54 4.78 -7.56
N ILE A 225 -7.43 3.96 -8.09
CA ILE A 225 -7.09 2.66 -8.70
C ILE A 225 -6.04 2.80 -9.82
N PHE A 226 -6.09 3.88 -10.60
CA PHE A 226 -5.12 4.11 -11.68
C PHE A 226 -3.74 4.42 -11.10
N THR A 227 -3.66 5.36 -10.16
CA THR A 227 -2.39 5.74 -9.54
C THR A 227 -1.82 4.64 -8.66
N ASP A 228 -2.68 3.85 -8.01
CA ASP A 228 -2.23 2.73 -7.20
C ASP A 228 -1.59 1.64 -8.06
N LEU A 229 -2.31 1.17 -9.07
CA LEU A 229 -1.84 0.07 -9.91
C LEU A 229 -0.64 0.43 -10.80
N LEU A 230 -0.53 1.69 -11.26
CA LEU A 230 0.48 2.09 -12.24
C LEU A 230 1.66 2.86 -11.66
N LEU A 231 1.55 3.40 -10.44
CA LEU A 231 2.59 4.24 -9.84
C LEU A 231 2.94 3.80 -8.43
N THR A 232 2.03 3.96 -7.46
CA THR A 232 2.38 3.87 -6.04
C THR A 232 2.68 2.45 -5.58
N SER A 233 2.06 1.43 -6.18
CA SER A 233 2.34 0.03 -5.85
C SER A 233 3.76 -0.43 -6.21
N ASP A 234 4.41 0.22 -7.16
CA ASP A 234 5.76 -0.13 -7.61
C ASP A 234 6.87 0.74 -6.99
N LEU A 235 6.49 1.85 -6.37
CA LEU A 235 7.42 2.74 -5.68
C LEU A 235 7.43 2.46 -4.17
N LYS A 236 8.53 2.79 -3.51
CA LYS A 236 8.67 2.67 -2.07
C LYS A 236 8.56 4.04 -1.42
N GLY A 237 7.79 4.09 -0.34
CA GLY A 237 7.55 5.32 0.41
C GLY A 237 6.21 5.97 0.04
N TYR A 238 5.88 7.01 0.77
CA TYR A 238 4.66 7.78 0.55
C TYR A 238 4.83 8.75 -0.63
N ILE A 239 3.82 8.82 -1.47
CA ILE A 239 3.72 9.79 -2.56
C ILE A 239 2.53 10.69 -2.25
N HIS A 240 2.80 11.97 -2.10
CA HIS A 240 1.77 12.98 -1.85
C HIS A 240 0.98 13.22 -3.13
N GLN A 241 -0.35 13.22 -3.02
CA GLN A 241 -1.30 13.52 -4.10
C GLN A 241 -0.95 12.86 -5.45
N PRO A 242 -0.85 11.53 -5.55
CA PRO A 242 -0.38 10.87 -6.78
C PRO A 242 -1.25 11.12 -8.00
N GLY A 243 -2.53 11.48 -7.82
CA GLY A 243 -3.44 11.88 -8.90
C GLY A 243 -3.00 13.16 -9.63
N TYR A 244 -2.25 14.04 -8.97
CA TYR A 244 -1.75 15.29 -9.53
C TYR A 244 -0.98 15.09 -10.83
N TYR A 245 -0.12 14.08 -10.89
CA TYR A 245 0.75 13.83 -12.06
C TYR A 245 -0.02 13.43 -13.32
N PHE A 246 -1.28 13.03 -13.17
CA PHE A 246 -2.13 12.52 -14.25
C PHE A 246 -3.37 13.37 -14.51
N ALA A 247 -3.60 14.43 -13.76
CA ALA A 247 -4.81 15.26 -13.84
C ALA A 247 -4.98 15.97 -15.21
N SER A 248 -3.88 16.28 -15.87
CA SER A 248 -3.92 16.83 -17.25
C SER A 248 -2.64 16.48 -18.02
N PRO A 249 -2.72 16.23 -19.33
CA PRO A 249 -1.53 16.04 -20.15
C PRO A 249 -0.76 17.36 -20.26
N SER A 250 0.43 17.43 -19.68
CA SER A 250 1.29 18.61 -19.67
C SER A 250 2.75 18.19 -19.68
N PRO A 251 3.61 18.82 -20.49
CA PRO A 251 5.06 18.58 -20.45
C PRO A 251 5.66 18.83 -19.05
N ARG A 252 5.14 19.84 -18.34
CA ARG A 252 5.56 20.13 -16.97
C ARG A 252 5.26 18.96 -16.05
N LYS A 253 4.04 18.42 -16.05
CA LYS A 253 3.67 17.25 -15.20
C LYS A 253 4.45 16.00 -15.57
N GLN A 254 4.81 15.81 -16.84
CA GLN A 254 5.70 14.73 -17.24
C GLN A 254 7.10 14.88 -16.64
N THR A 255 7.63 16.12 -16.61
CA THR A 255 8.92 16.41 -15.96
C THR A 255 8.83 16.19 -14.44
N GLU A 256 7.77 16.66 -13.80
CA GLU A 256 7.53 16.47 -12.37
C GLU A 256 7.41 14.99 -11.99
N LEU A 257 6.69 14.19 -12.80
CA LEU A 257 6.62 12.73 -12.63
C LEU A 257 7.99 12.07 -12.82
N ASP A 258 8.78 12.52 -13.79
CA ASP A 258 10.14 12.01 -14.02
C ASP A 258 11.06 12.30 -12.83
N ILE A 259 10.95 13.49 -12.22
CA ILE A 259 11.68 13.85 -11.00
C ILE A 259 11.25 12.99 -9.83
N LEU A 260 9.94 12.77 -9.64
CA LEU A 260 9.42 11.85 -8.63
C LEU A 260 10.08 10.48 -8.74
N LEU A 261 10.18 9.94 -9.96
CA LEU A 261 10.76 8.62 -10.21
C LEU A 261 12.28 8.56 -9.97
N ILE A 262 12.99 9.69 -10.04
CA ILE A 262 14.39 9.76 -9.64
C ILE A 262 14.51 9.81 -8.12
N VAL A 263 13.70 10.64 -7.47
CA VAL A 263 13.69 10.82 -6.01
C VAL A 263 13.29 9.53 -5.30
N HIS A 264 12.21 8.87 -5.76
CA HIS A 264 11.76 7.58 -5.22
C HIS A 264 12.55 6.40 -5.80
N GLY A 265 13.87 6.53 -5.85
CA GLY A 265 14.79 5.57 -6.48
C GLY A 265 14.97 4.23 -5.79
N TRP A 266 14.27 3.94 -4.68
CA TRP A 266 14.35 2.65 -3.99
C TRP A 266 13.66 1.54 -4.78
N ARG A 267 14.36 0.42 -4.94
CA ARG A 267 13.93 -0.70 -5.77
C ARG A 267 13.10 -1.71 -4.98
N LYS A 268 11.97 -2.10 -5.52
CA LYS A 268 11.17 -3.23 -5.03
C LYS A 268 11.78 -4.56 -5.46
N TYR A 269 12.35 -4.59 -6.67
CA TYR A 269 12.95 -5.77 -7.27
C TYR A 269 14.45 -5.57 -7.45
N ASP A 270 15.25 -6.49 -6.89
CA ASP A 270 16.71 -6.51 -7.07
C ASP A 270 17.05 -7.36 -8.30
N MET A 271 17.47 -6.70 -9.38
CA MET A 271 17.80 -7.37 -10.62
C MET A 271 19.05 -8.26 -10.49
N SER A 272 19.99 -7.91 -9.62
CA SER A 272 21.17 -8.77 -9.37
C SER A 272 20.77 -10.11 -8.76
N GLN A 273 19.78 -10.11 -7.86
CA GLN A 273 19.22 -11.35 -7.31
C GLN A 273 18.37 -12.10 -8.36
N ALA A 274 17.58 -11.36 -9.15
CA ALA A 274 16.69 -11.97 -10.14
C ALA A 274 17.43 -12.72 -11.25
N ILE A 275 18.64 -12.28 -11.63
CA ILE A 275 19.49 -12.94 -12.64
C ILE A 275 20.52 -13.89 -12.03
N SER A 276 20.59 -13.99 -10.71
CA SER A 276 21.49 -14.92 -10.01
C SER A 276 21.13 -16.36 -10.35
N THR A 277 22.15 -17.19 -10.52
CA THR A 277 22.00 -18.65 -10.66
C THR A 277 21.82 -19.37 -9.31
N ALA A 278 21.88 -18.64 -8.21
CA ALA A 278 21.63 -19.20 -6.88
C ALA A 278 20.18 -19.69 -6.75
N PRO A 279 19.95 -20.82 -6.08
CA PRO A 279 18.59 -21.30 -5.86
C PRO A 279 17.75 -20.26 -5.12
N PHE A 280 16.60 -19.94 -5.67
CA PHE A 280 15.65 -19.06 -4.99
C PHE A 280 14.99 -19.83 -3.84
N THR A 281 15.17 -19.34 -2.62
CA THR A 281 14.46 -19.85 -1.45
C THR A 281 13.37 -18.84 -1.08
N PRO A 282 12.10 -19.16 -1.30
CA PRO A 282 11.01 -18.25 -0.95
C PRO A 282 10.95 -18.08 0.57
N LEU A 283 10.82 -16.82 1.02
CA LEU A 283 10.63 -16.50 2.44
C LEU A 283 9.30 -17.05 2.97
N GLN A 284 8.34 -17.19 2.09
CA GLN A 284 7.02 -17.74 2.37
C GLN A 284 6.58 -18.55 1.15
N LEU A 285 6.07 -19.75 1.42
CA LEU A 285 5.47 -20.56 0.37
C LEU A 285 4.06 -20.03 0.07
N PRO A 286 3.63 -20.06 -1.20
CA PRO A 286 2.24 -19.81 -1.54
C PRO A 286 1.32 -20.75 -0.76
N GLU A 287 0.18 -20.28 -0.31
CA GLU A 287 -0.85 -21.14 0.25
C GLU A 287 -1.35 -22.09 -0.83
N ALA A 288 -1.22 -23.41 -0.57
CA ALA A 288 -1.69 -24.41 -1.51
C ALA A 288 -3.20 -24.61 -1.44
N GLN A 289 -3.80 -24.32 -0.29
CA GLN A 289 -5.22 -24.46 0.01
C GLN A 289 -5.56 -23.70 1.29
N LEU A 290 -6.85 -23.50 1.55
CA LEU A 290 -7.29 -22.96 2.83
C LEU A 290 -6.92 -23.91 3.96
N VAL A 291 -6.42 -23.36 5.07
CA VAL A 291 -6.05 -24.15 6.24
C VAL A 291 -6.63 -23.54 7.52
N LEU A 292 -7.10 -24.39 8.40
CA LEU A 292 -7.51 -24.02 9.74
C LEU A 292 -6.40 -24.42 10.71
N ASN A 293 -5.73 -23.43 11.28
CA ASN A 293 -4.65 -23.63 12.23
C ASN A 293 -5.13 -23.40 13.67
N GLY A 294 -4.50 -24.09 14.63
CA GLY A 294 -4.84 -23.87 16.01
C GLY A 294 -3.95 -24.64 16.97
N GLN A 295 -4.33 -24.59 18.25
CA GLN A 295 -3.63 -25.25 19.33
C GLN A 295 -4.63 -25.89 20.30
N VAL A 296 -4.31 -27.09 20.77
CA VAL A 296 -5.07 -27.79 21.84
C VAL A 296 -4.33 -27.65 23.16
N LYS A 297 -5.03 -27.19 24.18
CA LYS A 297 -4.52 -27.04 25.54
C LYS A 297 -5.43 -27.76 26.53
N SER A 298 -4.88 -28.22 27.67
CA SER A 298 -5.69 -28.66 28.80
C SER A 298 -6.51 -27.49 29.34
N THR A 299 -7.77 -27.75 29.62
CA THR A 299 -8.69 -26.77 30.21
C THR A 299 -8.27 -26.37 31.61
N ILE A 300 -7.74 -27.34 32.39
CA ILE A 300 -7.39 -27.17 33.81
C ILE A 300 -5.96 -26.64 33.95
N LEU A 301 -4.99 -27.34 33.38
CA LEU A 301 -3.56 -27.06 33.56
C LEU A 301 -3.01 -26.06 32.54
N LYS A 302 -3.79 -25.68 31.48
CA LYS A 302 -3.41 -24.81 30.38
C LYS A 302 -2.13 -25.19 29.62
N ASN A 303 -1.60 -26.41 29.89
CA ASN A 303 -0.47 -26.96 29.16
C ASN A 303 -0.87 -27.42 27.75
N LYS A 304 0.10 -27.48 26.86
CA LYS A 304 -0.07 -27.93 25.48
C LYS A 304 -0.31 -29.45 25.46
N LEU A 305 -1.27 -29.90 24.68
CA LEU A 305 -1.61 -31.32 24.59
C LEU A 305 -1.16 -31.86 23.22
N LYS A 306 -0.13 -32.73 23.24
CA LYS A 306 0.35 -33.47 22.08
C LYS A 306 -0.44 -34.75 21.85
N ASP A 307 -0.37 -35.30 20.65
CA ASP A 307 -0.96 -36.56 20.23
C ASP A 307 -2.49 -36.64 20.49
N ILE A 308 -3.16 -35.50 20.38
CA ILE A 308 -4.60 -35.38 20.40
C ILE A 308 -5.15 -35.49 18.99
N ALA A 309 -5.97 -36.48 18.73
CA ALA A 309 -6.69 -36.60 17.48
C ALA A 309 -7.85 -35.57 17.44
N LEU A 310 -7.93 -34.82 16.35
CA LEU A 310 -9.04 -33.94 16.04
C LEU A 310 -9.86 -34.53 14.90
N SER A 311 -11.17 -34.51 15.04
CA SER A 311 -12.12 -34.76 13.97
C SER A 311 -12.79 -33.46 13.60
N VAL A 312 -12.91 -33.18 12.31
CA VAL A 312 -13.50 -31.97 11.77
C VAL A 312 -14.63 -32.35 10.84
N ILE A 313 -15.72 -31.64 10.94
CA ILE A 313 -16.86 -31.72 10.04
C ILE A 313 -17.09 -30.31 9.51
N VAL A 314 -16.99 -30.12 8.22
CA VAL A 314 -17.27 -28.84 7.53
C VAL A 314 -18.55 -29.03 6.71
N LYS A 315 -19.49 -28.12 6.87
CA LYS A 315 -20.68 -28.06 6.03
C LYS A 315 -20.33 -27.29 4.77
N LYS A 316 -20.46 -27.93 3.60
CA LYS A 316 -20.29 -27.28 2.30
C LYS A 316 -21.58 -27.51 1.51
N ASP A 317 -22.31 -26.45 1.25
CA ASP A 317 -23.66 -26.52 0.67
C ASP A 317 -24.55 -27.48 1.46
N ASP A 318 -25.07 -28.53 0.83
CA ASP A 318 -25.86 -29.59 1.47
C ASP A 318 -25.04 -30.84 1.83
N GLN A 319 -23.71 -30.79 1.73
CA GLN A 319 -22.81 -31.91 2.03
C GLN A 319 -21.98 -31.66 3.28
N PHE A 320 -21.64 -32.75 3.97
CA PHE A 320 -20.73 -32.73 5.10
C PHE A 320 -19.40 -33.38 4.72
N ILE A 321 -18.34 -32.60 4.77
CA ILE A 321 -16.97 -33.08 4.55
C ILE A 321 -16.36 -33.38 5.90
N THR A 322 -15.84 -34.59 6.07
CA THR A 322 -15.21 -35.02 7.32
C THR A 322 -13.72 -35.15 7.11
N GLY A 323 -12.93 -34.65 8.07
CA GLY A 323 -11.49 -34.77 8.10
C GLY A 323 -10.96 -34.98 9.49
N GLY A 324 -9.66 -35.21 9.61
CA GLY A 324 -9.02 -35.33 10.91
C GLY A 324 -7.54 -35.02 10.85
N THR A 325 -6.97 -34.66 11.99
CA THR A 325 -5.54 -34.43 12.19
C THR A 325 -5.14 -34.79 13.61
N VAL A 326 -3.84 -34.78 13.89
CA VAL A 326 -3.29 -35.02 15.23
C VAL A 326 -2.41 -33.85 15.63
N THR A 327 -2.46 -33.45 16.89
CA THR A 327 -1.61 -32.36 17.38
C THR A 327 -0.15 -32.79 17.48
N ASP A 328 0.74 -31.86 17.13
CA ASP A 328 2.18 -31.99 17.27
C ASP A 328 2.66 -31.89 18.74
N GLU A 329 3.98 -31.93 18.96
CA GLU A 329 4.60 -31.81 20.28
C GLU A 329 4.26 -30.50 21.01
N ASN A 330 3.89 -29.46 20.26
CA ASN A 330 3.47 -28.16 20.77
C ASN A 330 1.94 -28.05 20.93
N GLY A 331 1.21 -29.13 20.72
CA GLY A 331 -0.24 -29.13 20.75
C GLY A 331 -0.88 -28.41 19.57
N ARG A 332 -0.11 -28.09 18.50
CA ARG A 332 -0.61 -27.40 17.30
C ARG A 332 -1.18 -28.40 16.32
N PHE A 333 -2.13 -27.93 15.53
CA PHE A 333 -2.75 -28.67 14.45
C PHE A 333 -2.97 -27.79 13.22
N THR A 334 -3.00 -28.44 12.08
CA THR A 334 -3.37 -27.83 10.79
C THR A 334 -4.38 -28.74 10.12
N ILE A 335 -5.49 -28.17 9.70
CA ILE A 335 -6.58 -28.88 9.02
C ILE A 335 -6.73 -28.24 7.64
N PRO A 336 -6.49 -28.96 6.55
CA PRO A 336 -6.81 -28.47 5.23
C PRO A 336 -8.33 -28.37 5.05
N VAL A 337 -8.80 -27.28 4.46
CA VAL A 337 -10.21 -27.02 4.19
C VAL A 337 -10.35 -26.82 2.67
N GLU A 338 -11.35 -27.44 2.07
CA GLU A 338 -11.68 -27.19 0.67
C GLU A 338 -12.20 -25.77 0.47
N ASP A 339 -11.98 -25.23 -0.73
CA ASP A 339 -12.48 -23.92 -1.12
C ASP A 339 -14.01 -23.87 -1.06
N PHE A 340 -14.51 -22.73 -0.56
CA PHE A 340 -15.94 -22.45 -0.48
C PHE A 340 -16.19 -20.96 -0.69
N GLU A 341 -17.39 -20.61 -1.11
CA GLU A 341 -17.85 -19.23 -1.20
C GLU A 341 -18.74 -18.86 -0.01
N GLY A 342 -18.66 -17.61 0.42
CA GLY A 342 -19.47 -17.11 1.54
C GLY A 342 -19.01 -17.58 2.91
N THR A 343 -19.95 -18.02 3.74
CA THR A 343 -19.71 -18.45 5.14
C THR A 343 -20.05 -19.92 5.28
N THR A 344 -19.18 -20.68 5.97
CA THR A 344 -19.43 -22.07 6.27
C THR A 344 -19.21 -22.36 7.76
N GLU A 345 -19.82 -23.44 8.24
CA GLU A 345 -19.69 -23.90 9.63
C GLU A 345 -18.75 -25.10 9.72
N ALA A 346 -17.84 -25.06 10.68
CA ALA A 346 -16.96 -26.17 10.99
C ALA A 346 -17.13 -26.62 12.45
N VAL A 347 -17.35 -27.92 12.66
CA VAL A 347 -17.38 -28.52 13.98
C VAL A 347 -16.10 -29.28 14.20
N ILE A 348 -15.35 -28.91 15.24
CA ILE A 348 -14.08 -29.55 15.59
C ILE A 348 -14.22 -30.26 16.94
N GLN A 349 -13.84 -31.52 17.00
CA GLN A 349 -13.88 -32.34 18.23
C GLN A 349 -12.52 -32.96 18.49
N THR A 350 -12.15 -33.03 19.77
CA THR A 350 -10.92 -33.71 20.22
C THR A 350 -11.21 -35.10 20.74
N ARG A 351 -10.35 -36.06 20.38
CA ARG A 351 -10.34 -37.39 20.94
C ARG A 351 -8.92 -37.75 21.43
N LYS A 352 -8.80 -38.38 22.56
CA LYS A 352 -7.53 -38.98 22.95
C LYS A 352 -7.39 -40.31 22.23
N VAL A 353 -6.22 -40.59 21.66
CA VAL A 353 -5.97 -41.84 20.98
C VAL A 353 -6.32 -43.03 21.90
N GLY A 354 -7.22 -43.89 21.44
CA GLY A 354 -7.70 -45.06 22.22
C GLY A 354 -8.75 -44.78 23.29
N LYS A 355 -9.33 -43.58 23.38
CA LYS A 355 -10.40 -43.23 24.34
C LYS A 355 -11.55 -42.49 23.68
N GLU A 356 -12.73 -42.56 24.31
CA GLU A 356 -13.82 -41.66 23.99
C GLU A 356 -13.44 -40.20 24.29
N ARG A 357 -14.19 -39.25 23.79
CA ARG A 357 -14.05 -37.79 23.85
C ARG A 357 -13.14 -37.25 24.98
N ASN A 358 -12.15 -36.45 24.67
CA ASN A 358 -11.31 -35.78 25.67
C ASN A 358 -12.05 -34.59 26.29
N LYS A 359 -12.62 -34.76 27.48
CA LYS A 359 -13.39 -33.71 28.17
C LYS A 359 -12.52 -32.57 28.72
N ASP A 360 -11.20 -32.74 28.74
CA ASP A 360 -10.26 -31.80 29.37
C ASP A 360 -9.39 -31.06 28.31
N ALA A 361 -9.91 -30.87 27.10
CA ALA A 361 -9.20 -30.20 26.03
C ALA A 361 -9.95 -28.95 25.54
N SER A 362 -9.26 -27.84 25.50
CA SER A 362 -9.70 -26.58 24.89
C SER A 362 -9.02 -26.41 23.54
N ILE A 363 -9.81 -26.15 22.52
CA ILE A 363 -9.33 -25.89 21.16
C ILE A 363 -9.27 -24.38 20.96
N LEU A 364 -8.10 -23.87 20.62
CA LEU A 364 -7.86 -22.47 20.29
C LEU A 364 -7.59 -22.40 18.80
N ILE A 365 -8.42 -21.69 18.06
CA ILE A 365 -8.23 -21.44 16.63
C ILE A 365 -7.39 -20.19 16.47
N ASP A 366 -6.38 -20.25 15.60
CA ASP A 366 -5.58 -19.10 15.23
C ASP A 366 -6.45 -18.17 14.36
N ARG A 367 -6.58 -16.92 14.79
CA ARG A 367 -7.30 -15.88 14.05
C ARG A 367 -6.36 -14.93 13.36
N ASN A 368 -5.07 -15.22 13.38
CA ASN A 368 -4.05 -14.37 12.79
C ASN A 368 -3.84 -14.75 11.33
N PHE A 369 -3.73 -13.74 10.48
CA PHE A 369 -3.30 -13.92 9.11
C PHE A 369 -1.84 -14.40 9.08
N SER A 370 -1.52 -15.29 8.16
CA SER A 370 -0.14 -15.67 7.88
C SER A 370 0.20 -15.27 6.44
N PRO A 371 1.21 -14.44 6.22
CA PRO A 371 2.06 -13.79 7.22
C PRO A 371 1.31 -12.72 8.03
N ALA A 372 1.76 -12.48 9.25
CA ALA A 372 1.19 -11.39 10.04
C ALA A 372 1.29 -10.06 9.28
N PRO A 373 0.20 -9.27 9.21
CA PRO A 373 0.22 -7.99 8.53
C PRO A 373 1.30 -7.10 9.16
N ARG A 374 2.09 -6.44 8.33
CA ARG A 374 3.03 -5.44 8.80
C ARG A 374 2.26 -4.21 9.23
N ALA A 375 2.49 -3.75 10.45
CA ALA A 375 2.04 -2.42 10.84
C ALA A 375 2.85 -1.39 10.05
N TYR A 376 2.20 -0.67 9.16
CA TYR A 376 2.80 0.51 8.56
C TYR A 376 2.66 1.65 9.56
N GLY A 377 3.79 2.23 9.96
CA GLY A 377 3.80 3.42 10.81
C GLY A 377 3.40 4.67 10.03
N TYR A 378 2.16 4.74 9.60
CA TYR A 378 1.63 5.93 8.90
C TYR A 378 1.62 7.20 9.75
N LYS A 379 1.82 7.08 11.05
CA LYS A 379 1.76 8.22 11.99
C LYS A 379 2.85 9.27 11.77
N GLU A 380 3.93 8.94 11.09
CA GLU A 380 5.06 9.87 10.93
C GLU A 380 5.11 10.53 9.55
N LEU A 381 4.32 10.08 8.57
CA LEU A 381 4.42 10.47 7.17
C LEU A 381 3.38 11.50 6.70
N HIS A 382 2.38 11.83 7.52
CA HIS A 382 1.32 12.75 7.15
C HIS A 382 1.22 13.91 8.13
N PRO A 383 1.82 15.07 7.84
CA PRO A 383 1.59 16.29 8.60
C PRO A 383 0.09 16.65 8.66
N GLU A 384 -0.64 16.33 7.60
CA GLU A 384 -2.08 16.58 7.45
C GLU A 384 -2.95 15.77 8.44
N TRP A 385 -2.44 14.66 8.96
CA TRP A 385 -3.14 13.84 9.94
C TRP A 385 -2.98 14.32 11.38
N LYS A 386 -2.21 15.37 11.60
CA LYS A 386 -2.02 15.97 12.94
C LYS A 386 -3.25 16.75 13.40
N ASP A 387 -4.13 17.14 12.49
CA ASP A 387 -5.35 17.90 12.83
C ASP A 387 -6.63 17.07 12.72
N LEU A 388 -6.69 16.01 13.52
CA LEU A 388 -7.91 15.22 13.70
C LEU A 388 -9.03 16.01 14.40
N THR A 389 -8.70 17.12 15.05
CA THR A 389 -9.69 17.97 15.76
C THR A 389 -10.68 18.61 14.80
N HIS A 390 -10.22 19.05 13.64
CA HIS A 390 -11.09 19.59 12.59
C HIS A 390 -12.08 18.54 12.07
N TRP A 391 -11.66 17.29 11.95
CA TRP A 391 -12.48 16.17 11.54
C TRP A 391 -13.52 15.77 12.58
N GLN A 392 -13.10 15.70 13.83
CA GLN A 392 -14.01 15.42 14.94
C GLN A 392 -15.08 16.49 15.05
N GLN A 393 -14.70 17.78 14.99
CA GLN A 393 -15.66 18.88 15.01
C GLN A 393 -16.60 18.88 13.80
N LYS A 394 -16.11 18.53 12.61
CA LYS A 394 -16.94 18.45 11.40
C LYS A 394 -17.91 17.28 11.48
N ALA A 395 -17.47 16.12 11.98
CA ALA A 395 -18.31 14.95 12.20
C ALA A 395 -19.38 15.22 13.28
N GLU A 396 -19.01 15.80 14.42
CA GLU A 396 -19.94 16.16 15.50
C GLU A 396 -20.96 17.19 15.03
N ASN A 397 -20.56 18.21 14.29
CA ASN A 397 -21.47 19.20 13.72
C ASN A 397 -22.42 18.58 12.69
N PHE A 398 -21.93 17.64 11.86
CA PHE A 398 -22.76 16.94 10.89
C PHE A 398 -23.77 16.02 11.58
N ASP A 399 -23.33 15.24 12.56
CA ASP A 399 -24.21 14.34 13.29
C ASP A 399 -25.31 15.13 14.02
N SER A 400 -24.99 16.29 14.57
CA SER A 400 -25.98 17.16 15.17
C SER A 400 -26.98 17.72 14.15
N LEU A 401 -26.51 18.24 13.01
CA LEU A 401 -27.37 18.74 11.93
C LEU A 401 -28.20 17.63 11.28
N TYR A 402 -27.64 16.45 11.13
CA TYR A 402 -28.33 15.28 10.59
C TYR A 402 -29.42 14.81 11.55
N MET A 403 -29.12 14.68 12.83
CA MET A 403 -30.10 14.33 13.86
C MET A 403 -31.21 15.39 13.99
N ASP A 404 -30.88 16.68 13.88
CA ASP A 404 -31.88 17.75 13.86
C ASP A 404 -32.78 17.70 12.63
N SER A 405 -32.23 17.29 11.48
CA SER A 405 -33.03 17.12 10.25
C SER A 405 -34.00 15.93 10.37
N ILE A 406 -33.54 14.80 10.93
CA ILE A 406 -34.40 13.63 11.21
C ILE A 406 -35.49 13.99 12.22
N ARG A 407 -35.15 14.68 13.31
CA ARG A 407 -36.13 15.14 14.31
C ARG A 407 -37.23 16.00 13.70
N LYS A 408 -36.87 16.89 12.76
CA LYS A 408 -37.82 17.75 12.06
C LYS A 408 -38.73 17.00 11.08
N VAL A 409 -38.21 15.95 10.42
CA VAL A 409 -38.92 15.20 9.38
C VAL A 409 -39.82 14.11 9.99
N GLU A 410 -39.35 13.44 11.03
CA GLU A 410 -40.04 12.26 11.62
C GLU A 410 -40.83 12.58 12.88
N GLY A 411 -40.78 13.82 13.39
CA GLY A 411 -41.47 14.18 14.62
C GLY A 411 -40.96 13.43 15.87
N LEU A 412 -39.73 12.90 15.79
CA LEU A 412 -39.11 12.15 16.86
C LEU A 412 -38.69 13.09 17.98
N TYR A 413 -39.36 12.98 19.14
CA TYR A 413 -38.92 13.59 20.38
C TYR A 413 -37.80 12.73 20.96
N VAL A 414 -36.58 13.25 20.96
CA VAL A 414 -35.52 12.68 21.79
C VAL A 414 -35.83 13.04 23.22
N LEU A 415 -36.11 12.04 24.02
CA LEU A 415 -36.21 12.21 25.47
C LEU A 415 -34.82 12.54 25.99
N ASP A 416 -34.75 13.52 26.89
CA ASP A 416 -33.52 13.83 27.61
C ASP A 416 -32.98 12.59 28.33
N GLU A 417 -31.68 12.53 28.48
CA GLU A 417 -30.95 11.41 29.09
C GLU A 417 -31.62 11.01 30.42
N VAL A 418 -32.24 9.85 30.46
CA VAL A 418 -32.87 9.31 31.67
C VAL A 418 -31.78 8.60 32.46
N GLU A 419 -31.24 9.26 33.47
CA GLU A 419 -30.32 8.65 34.41
C GLU A 419 -31.06 7.58 35.26
N ILE A 420 -30.97 6.32 34.82
CA ILE A 420 -31.54 5.18 35.55
C ILE A 420 -30.62 4.86 36.72
N LYS A 421 -30.90 5.40 37.90
CA LYS A 421 -30.24 4.97 39.16
C LYS A 421 -30.85 3.66 39.63
N SER A 422 -30.29 2.52 39.18
CA SER A 422 -30.63 1.22 39.71
C SER A 422 -29.88 0.97 41.01
N LYS A 423 -30.59 0.75 42.13
CA LYS A 423 -29.98 0.21 43.33
C LYS A 423 -29.61 -1.27 43.01
N ARG A 424 -28.31 -1.50 42.92
CA ARG A 424 -27.72 -2.84 42.66
C ARG A 424 -28.16 -3.80 43.79
N ARG A 425 -29.04 -4.73 43.52
CA ARG A 425 -29.26 -5.88 44.39
C ARG A 425 -28.02 -6.76 44.27
N GLN A 426 -27.27 -6.92 45.36
CA GLN A 426 -26.15 -7.87 45.41
C GLN A 426 -26.71 -9.31 45.31
N GLY A 427 -26.73 -9.84 44.10
CA GLY A 427 -26.97 -11.26 43.88
C GLY A 427 -25.62 -11.99 43.84
N ASN A 428 -25.49 -13.00 44.66
CA ASN A 428 -24.33 -13.89 44.69
C ASN A 428 -24.31 -14.80 43.43
N ASN A 429 -24.17 -14.22 42.26
CA ASN A 429 -24.11 -14.98 41.03
C ASN A 429 -22.67 -15.05 40.52
N MET A 430 -22.13 -16.26 40.40
CA MET A 430 -20.76 -16.54 39.98
C MET A 430 -20.43 -15.93 38.59
N ALA A 431 -21.43 -15.75 37.74
CA ALA A 431 -21.34 -15.10 36.44
C ALA A 431 -21.00 -13.59 36.56
N THR A 432 -21.49 -12.90 37.60
CA THR A 432 -21.23 -11.48 37.82
C THR A 432 -19.78 -11.24 38.27
N LYS A 433 -19.16 -12.17 38.96
CA LYS A 433 -17.75 -12.07 39.39
C LYS A 433 -16.74 -12.30 38.27
N ILE A 434 -17.11 -13.03 37.23
CA ILE A 434 -16.27 -13.25 36.04
C ILE A 434 -16.23 -12.00 35.14
N ASN A 435 -17.33 -11.27 35.08
CA ASN A 435 -17.45 -10.05 34.26
C ASN A 435 -16.74 -8.81 34.86
N GLU A 436 -16.52 -8.76 36.18
CA GLU A 436 -15.79 -7.64 36.81
C GLU A 436 -14.26 -7.73 36.61
N LYS A 437 -13.72 -8.82 36.08
CA LYS A 437 -12.29 -9.03 35.83
C LYS A 437 -11.88 -8.94 34.36
N SER A 438 -12.82 -8.84 33.44
CA SER A 438 -12.53 -8.65 32.01
C SER A 438 -12.77 -7.20 31.61
N ILE A 439 -11.90 -6.33 32.10
CA ILE A 439 -11.81 -4.95 31.59
C ILE A 439 -10.89 -5.00 30.38
N ASP A 440 -11.44 -5.37 29.24
CA ASP A 440 -10.91 -4.95 27.97
C ASP A 440 -12.10 -4.74 27.04
N ALA A 441 -12.08 -3.61 26.34
CA ALA A 441 -13.14 -3.04 25.52
C ALA A 441 -13.45 -3.87 24.27
N TYR A 442 -13.75 -5.14 24.48
CA TYR A 442 -14.41 -5.97 23.50
C TYR A 442 -15.88 -6.11 23.90
N TYR A 443 -16.75 -5.64 23.02
CA TYR A 443 -18.17 -5.91 23.11
C TYR A 443 -18.34 -7.43 23.26
N ASP A 444 -18.75 -7.88 24.45
CA ASP A 444 -18.93 -9.30 24.69
C ASP A 444 -20.25 -9.75 24.02
N VAL A 445 -20.10 -10.26 22.81
CA VAL A 445 -21.22 -10.80 22.01
C VAL A 445 -22.04 -11.81 22.83
N ARG A 446 -21.43 -12.54 23.78
CA ARG A 446 -22.13 -13.45 24.69
C ARG A 446 -23.08 -12.73 25.63
N ARG A 447 -22.68 -11.56 26.12
CA ARG A 447 -23.52 -10.76 27.01
C ARG A 447 -24.74 -10.21 26.29
N SER A 448 -24.58 -9.83 25.03
CA SER A 448 -25.68 -9.40 24.18
C SER A 448 -26.65 -10.55 23.87
N VAL A 449 -26.11 -11.74 23.59
CA VAL A 449 -26.90 -12.96 23.34
C VAL A 449 -27.63 -13.42 24.62
N ASP A 450 -26.99 -13.32 25.79
CA ASP A 450 -27.63 -13.70 27.05
C ASP A 450 -28.73 -12.72 27.46
N LEU A 451 -28.53 -11.43 27.26
CA LEU A 451 -29.57 -10.40 27.49
C LEU A 451 -30.76 -10.58 26.56
N LEU A 452 -30.52 -10.99 25.33
CA LEU A 452 -31.57 -11.23 24.35
C LEU A 452 -32.29 -12.58 24.55
N ARG A 453 -31.58 -13.59 25.09
CA ARG A 453 -32.18 -14.86 25.53
C ARG A 453 -33.13 -14.67 26.71
N ASP A 454 -32.77 -13.84 27.69
CA ASP A 454 -33.61 -13.50 28.81
C ASP A 454 -34.89 -12.76 28.39
N ASN A 455 -34.86 -12.06 27.27
CA ASN A 455 -36.01 -11.35 26.66
C ASN A 455 -36.74 -12.20 25.57
N GLY A 456 -36.34 -13.46 25.36
CA GLY A 456 -37.00 -14.36 24.43
C GLY A 456 -36.74 -14.09 22.95
N LYS A 457 -35.80 -13.22 22.60
CA LYS A 457 -35.39 -12.97 21.22
C LYS A 457 -34.00 -13.57 20.97
N ILE A 458 -33.86 -14.33 19.89
CA ILE A 458 -32.57 -14.79 19.37
C ILE A 458 -32.17 -13.82 18.27
N VAL A 459 -31.09 -13.06 18.50
CA VAL A 459 -30.53 -12.13 17.51
C VAL A 459 -29.28 -12.74 16.91
N THR A 460 -29.24 -12.86 15.60
CA THR A 460 -28.15 -13.53 14.87
C THR A 460 -27.25 -12.54 14.11
N THR A 461 -27.65 -11.31 13.98
CA THR A 461 -26.89 -10.27 13.24
C THR A 461 -26.85 -8.93 13.99
N ILE A 462 -25.84 -8.11 13.72
CA ILE A 462 -25.69 -6.78 14.33
C ILE A 462 -26.89 -5.85 14.04
N PRO A 463 -27.52 -5.83 12.85
CA PRO A 463 -28.73 -5.07 12.60
C PRO A 463 -29.93 -5.48 13.48
N GLU A 464 -30.08 -6.78 13.77
CA GLU A 464 -31.14 -7.27 14.65
C GLU A 464 -30.93 -6.92 16.13
N LEU A 465 -29.74 -6.48 16.49
CA LEU A 465 -29.37 -6.00 17.82
C LEU A 465 -29.76 -4.53 18.04
N MET A 466 -30.01 -3.80 16.95
CA MET A 466 -30.32 -2.36 16.95
C MET A 466 -31.82 -2.07 16.80
N GLU A 467 -32.65 -3.10 16.56
CA GLU A 467 -34.12 -3.06 16.64
C GLU A 467 -34.62 -3.49 18.05
#